data_a4bb91aec33739f6c61431d2ff7312ed
#
_entry.id   a4bb91aec33739f6c61431d2ff7312ed
#
_cell.length_a   1.000
_cell.length_b   1.000
_cell.length_c   1.000
_cell.angle_alpha   90.00
_cell.angle_beta   90.00
_cell.angle_gamma   90.00
#
_symmetry.space_group_name_H-M   'P 1'
#
loop_
_entity.id
_entity.type
_entity.pdbx_description
1 polymer ?
#
loop_
_entity_poly.entity_id
_entity_poly.type
_entity_poly.pdbx_seq_one_letter_code
_entity_poly.pdbx_strand_id
1 'polypeptide(L)'
;MLFDPPPVPASQAVAVRNTRDPSLLWVHAGTAEVRTAQQQYPLSSGQGIWLPAGIPYTVEVGADSVAFPIFPAAGTRAPTLDRPQRIDLPSSWSEWLIYQFARSIGYLRGATSDTSLLDLVAGSRYATPKEEARPTEQVPVPPMPRSPEAVTVAHSLLQRPDDPSETTDHARAVNISVRTLQLQFLQETGLPFVRWRTAVRVAASAALMDAGHEIGQAGRQVGFSTPAGFTRAFHTQTGMTPRQYKKARPAIARRDGNFAGTPSELMLQQLQPQEAPNEASPPLIPATQTWNRINDFHVLVWLYRGAARVTVGERTRRLRRGDAIWLPAGVRNSITLSRGALLLPLGSRHGTPETRLPRNLVQRFPDEAELYLLHTFVANYSLVRPRSHDPNGITNLSLIHIS
;
A
#
# COMPACT_ATOMS: atom_id res chain seq x y z
N MET A 1 4.76 35.01 1.95
CA MET A 1 6.11 34.77 1.45
C MET A 1 6.07 33.45 0.71
N LEU A 2 6.50 33.38 -0.54
CA LEU A 2 6.57 32.12 -1.27
C LEU A 2 7.69 31.27 -0.63
N PHE A 3 7.45 29.97 -0.44
CA PHE A 3 8.45 29.03 0.02
C PHE A 3 9.53 28.89 -1.04
N ASP A 4 10.76 29.28 -0.70
CA ASP A 4 11.94 29.08 -1.55
C ASP A 4 12.66 27.81 -1.07
N PRO A 5 12.62 26.71 -1.86
CA PRO A 5 13.20 25.45 -1.43
C PRO A 5 14.74 25.56 -1.36
N PRO A 6 15.35 25.08 -0.27
CA PRO A 6 16.80 24.97 -0.22
C PRO A 6 17.32 23.99 -1.29
N PRO A 7 18.58 24.12 -1.72
CA PRO A 7 19.19 23.12 -2.60
C PRO A 7 19.21 21.74 -1.94
N VAL A 8 19.03 20.70 -2.72
CA VAL A 8 19.02 19.33 -2.22
C VAL A 8 20.45 18.87 -1.91
N PRO A 9 20.78 18.60 -0.64
CA PRO A 9 22.12 18.20 -0.27
C PRO A 9 22.43 16.77 -0.70
N ALA A 10 23.71 16.45 -0.88
CA ALA A 10 24.15 15.08 -1.10
C ALA A 10 23.82 14.20 0.12
N SER A 11 23.43 12.97 -0.15
CA SER A 11 23.03 11.97 0.85
C SER A 11 23.90 10.72 0.79
N GLN A 12 23.96 9.98 1.89
CA GLN A 12 24.69 8.73 1.94
C GLN A 12 24.05 7.73 2.89
N ALA A 13 24.34 6.46 2.69
CA ALA A 13 24.08 5.39 3.65
C ALA A 13 25.32 4.48 3.70
N VAL A 14 25.97 4.41 4.86
CA VAL A 14 27.25 3.69 5.02
C VAL A 14 27.00 2.34 5.70
N ALA A 15 27.66 1.30 5.20
CA ALA A 15 27.64 -0.05 5.75
C ALA A 15 26.23 -0.63 5.98
N VAL A 16 25.33 -0.38 5.04
CA VAL A 16 23.97 -0.93 5.08
C VAL A 16 24.04 -2.44 4.91
N ARG A 17 23.44 -3.18 5.82
CA ARG A 17 23.33 -4.63 5.72
C ARG A 17 21.90 -5.07 6.05
N ASN A 18 21.14 -5.32 5.02
CA ASN A 18 19.81 -5.90 5.18
C ASN A 18 19.95 -7.42 5.31
N THR A 19 19.92 -7.93 6.52
CA THR A 19 20.18 -9.36 6.76
C THR A 19 19.01 -10.27 6.38
N ARG A 20 17.83 -9.71 6.23
CA ARG A 20 16.59 -10.48 6.05
C ARG A 20 15.87 -10.21 4.74
N ASP A 21 15.80 -8.96 4.34
CA ASP A 21 14.99 -8.55 3.20
C ASP A 21 15.88 -7.94 2.11
N PRO A 22 15.66 -8.28 0.85
CA PRO A 22 16.31 -7.59 -0.27
C PRO A 22 15.79 -6.16 -0.37
N SER A 23 16.46 -5.31 -1.15
CA SER A 23 16.02 -3.95 -1.41
C SER A 23 16.27 -3.54 -2.86
N LEU A 24 15.41 -2.67 -3.36
CA LEU A 24 15.63 -1.94 -4.62
C LEU A 24 16.03 -0.52 -4.26
N LEU A 25 17.25 -0.10 -4.61
CA LEU A 25 17.59 1.31 -4.62
C LEU A 25 17.28 1.88 -6.00
N TRP A 26 16.37 2.85 -6.07
CA TRP A 26 15.96 3.50 -7.32
C TRP A 26 16.27 4.98 -7.29
N VAL A 27 16.95 5.48 -8.35
CA VAL A 27 17.25 6.90 -8.52
C VAL A 27 16.10 7.58 -9.24
N HIS A 28 15.36 8.40 -8.51
CA HIS A 28 14.26 9.21 -9.05
C HIS A 28 14.77 10.38 -9.87
N ALA A 29 15.76 11.09 -9.35
CA ALA A 29 16.37 12.26 -9.99
C ALA A 29 17.86 12.32 -9.68
N GLY A 30 18.65 12.80 -10.63
CA GLY A 30 20.09 12.99 -10.49
C GLY A 30 20.88 11.70 -10.57
N THR A 31 21.85 11.51 -9.65
CA THR A 31 22.80 10.40 -9.67
C THR A 31 23.00 9.77 -8.30
N ALA A 32 23.33 8.49 -8.30
CA ALA A 32 23.78 7.78 -7.11
C ALA A 32 24.86 6.77 -7.46
N GLU A 33 25.67 6.38 -6.49
CA GLU A 33 26.63 5.30 -6.61
C GLU A 33 26.41 4.29 -5.48
N VAL A 34 26.30 3.02 -5.85
CA VAL A 34 26.23 1.91 -4.89
C VAL A 34 27.52 1.12 -4.95
N ARG A 35 28.15 0.90 -3.80
CA ARG A 35 29.39 0.11 -3.67
C ARG A 35 29.11 -1.13 -2.84
N THR A 36 29.47 -2.27 -3.38
CA THR A 36 29.56 -3.55 -2.66
C THR A 36 31.03 -3.92 -2.48
N ALA A 37 31.33 -4.98 -1.76
CA ALA A 37 32.69 -5.48 -1.64
C ALA A 37 33.32 -5.92 -2.98
N GLN A 38 32.49 -6.19 -4.00
CA GLN A 38 32.91 -6.75 -5.27
C GLN A 38 32.90 -5.74 -6.41
N GLN A 39 32.00 -4.77 -6.40
CA GLN A 39 31.77 -3.90 -7.55
C GLN A 39 31.11 -2.58 -7.15
N GLN A 40 31.33 -1.56 -8.01
CA GLN A 40 30.68 -0.25 -7.96
C GLN A 40 29.62 -0.16 -9.06
N TYR A 41 28.48 0.45 -8.71
CA TYR A 41 27.34 0.59 -9.61
C TYR A 41 26.95 2.07 -9.68
N PRO A 42 27.45 2.82 -10.67
CA PRO A 42 26.96 4.16 -10.94
C PRO A 42 25.55 4.07 -11.51
N LEU A 43 24.64 4.90 -10.99
CA LEU A 43 23.23 4.95 -11.36
C LEU A 43 22.84 6.39 -11.69
N SER A 44 21.98 6.55 -12.66
CA SER A 44 21.36 7.82 -13.04
C SER A 44 19.84 7.75 -12.93
N SER A 45 19.17 8.89 -13.10
CA SER A 45 17.72 8.98 -13.07
C SER A 45 17.03 7.91 -13.92
N GLY A 46 16.02 7.24 -13.37
CA GLY A 46 15.33 6.11 -13.98
C GLY A 46 16.02 4.76 -13.78
N GLN A 47 17.22 4.72 -13.22
CA GLN A 47 17.94 3.49 -12.95
C GLN A 47 17.79 3.05 -11.49
N GLY A 48 17.82 1.75 -11.27
CA GLY A 48 17.86 1.14 -9.95
C GLY A 48 18.83 -0.01 -9.88
N ILE A 49 19.09 -0.47 -8.67
CA ILE A 49 19.83 -1.70 -8.40
C ILE A 49 19.08 -2.55 -7.38
N TRP A 50 18.86 -3.80 -7.75
CA TRP A 50 18.38 -4.81 -6.82
C TRP A 50 19.55 -5.31 -5.97
N LEU A 51 19.37 -5.29 -4.65
CA LEU A 51 20.35 -5.69 -3.66
C LEU A 51 19.78 -6.86 -2.86
N PRO A 52 20.25 -8.08 -3.05
CA PRO A 52 19.83 -9.25 -2.28
C PRO A 52 20.08 -9.09 -0.79
N ALA A 53 19.31 -9.82 0.01
CA ALA A 53 19.52 -9.88 1.46
C ALA A 53 20.94 -10.38 1.80
N GLY A 54 21.52 -9.82 2.85
CA GLY A 54 22.82 -10.23 3.36
C GLY A 54 24.05 -9.59 2.69
N ILE A 55 23.90 -8.90 1.57
CA ILE A 55 24.98 -8.20 0.90
C ILE A 55 25.20 -6.82 1.55
N PRO A 56 26.39 -6.55 2.12
CA PRO A 56 26.73 -5.22 2.62
C PRO A 56 26.96 -4.25 1.45
N TYR A 57 26.45 -3.03 1.58
CA TYR A 57 26.65 -2.00 0.57
C TYR A 57 26.74 -0.60 1.18
N THR A 58 27.30 0.33 0.44
CA THR A 58 27.31 1.76 0.71
C THR A 58 26.62 2.48 -0.44
N VAL A 59 25.85 3.51 -0.12
CA VAL A 59 25.19 4.36 -1.10
C VAL A 59 25.72 5.78 -0.95
N GLU A 60 26.06 6.41 -2.07
CA GLU A 60 26.31 7.84 -2.17
C GLU A 60 25.35 8.43 -3.20
N VAL A 61 24.59 9.46 -2.81
CA VAL A 61 23.62 10.17 -3.66
C VAL A 61 24.15 11.59 -3.86
N GLY A 62 24.24 12.04 -5.10
CA GLY A 62 24.76 13.36 -5.44
C GLY A 62 23.90 14.50 -4.89
N ALA A 63 24.42 15.74 -4.95
CA ALA A 63 23.59 16.93 -4.74
C ALA A 63 22.51 16.99 -5.83
N ASP A 64 21.39 17.64 -5.55
CA ASP A 64 20.21 17.73 -6.41
C ASP A 64 19.71 16.39 -6.93
N SER A 65 19.89 15.34 -6.11
CA SER A 65 19.55 13.97 -6.43
C SER A 65 18.67 13.35 -5.35
N VAL A 66 17.76 12.44 -5.75
CA VAL A 66 16.90 11.69 -4.86
C VAL A 66 16.90 10.22 -5.24
N ALA A 67 17.24 9.35 -4.30
CA ALA A 67 17.20 7.91 -4.46
C ALA A 67 16.39 7.24 -3.36
N PHE A 68 15.50 6.34 -3.73
CA PHE A 68 14.56 5.65 -2.84
C PHE A 68 15.03 4.22 -2.55
N PRO A 69 15.34 3.86 -1.29
CA PRO A 69 15.58 2.47 -0.90
C PRO A 69 14.23 1.79 -0.61
N ILE A 70 13.74 1.00 -1.55
CA ILE A 70 12.42 0.36 -1.49
C ILE A 70 12.59 -1.09 -1.03
N PHE A 71 11.84 -1.49 -0.02
CA PHE A 71 11.81 -2.85 0.48
C PHE A 71 10.54 -3.55 0.01
N PRO A 72 10.63 -4.78 -0.52
CA PRO A 72 9.44 -5.57 -0.82
C PRO A 72 8.67 -5.89 0.46
N ALA A 73 7.40 -6.19 0.33
CA ALA A 73 6.59 -6.60 1.47
C ALA A 73 7.20 -7.83 2.17
N ALA A 74 7.19 -7.83 3.50
CA ALA A 74 7.79 -8.90 4.29
C ALA A 74 7.22 -10.27 3.91
N GLY A 75 8.10 -11.26 3.70
CA GLY A 75 7.72 -12.63 3.33
C GLY A 75 7.66 -12.91 1.84
N THR A 76 7.88 -11.93 0.98
CA THR A 76 8.05 -12.15 -0.46
C THR A 76 9.43 -12.75 -0.74
N ARG A 77 9.47 -13.99 -1.18
CA ARG A 77 10.70 -14.65 -1.61
C ARG A 77 10.95 -14.32 -3.08
N ALA A 78 12.08 -13.67 -3.38
CA ALA A 78 12.59 -13.54 -4.75
C ALA A 78 13.52 -14.73 -5.04
N PRO A 79 13.05 -15.80 -5.66
CA PRO A 79 13.80 -17.07 -5.72
C PRO A 79 15.04 -17.04 -6.63
N THR A 80 15.19 -16.03 -7.46
CA THR A 80 16.19 -16.04 -8.56
C THR A 80 17.17 -14.87 -8.58
N LEU A 81 17.06 -13.93 -7.64
CA LEU A 81 17.87 -12.73 -7.62
C LEU A 81 18.83 -12.76 -6.42
N ASP A 82 19.87 -13.58 -6.55
CA ASP A 82 20.90 -13.80 -5.52
C ASP A 82 22.11 -12.85 -5.65
N ARG A 83 22.14 -12.02 -6.71
CA ARG A 83 23.23 -11.07 -7.00
C ARG A 83 22.70 -9.66 -7.22
N PRO A 84 23.52 -8.63 -6.94
CA PRO A 84 23.19 -7.26 -7.32
C PRO A 84 22.93 -7.15 -8.81
N GLN A 85 21.80 -6.54 -9.19
CA GLN A 85 21.40 -6.41 -10.59
C GLN A 85 20.90 -5.00 -10.87
N ARG A 86 21.48 -4.34 -11.89
CA ARG A 86 20.98 -3.06 -12.40
C ARG A 86 19.68 -3.26 -13.17
N ILE A 87 18.79 -2.29 -13.03
CA ILE A 87 17.45 -2.31 -13.64
C ILE A 87 17.18 -0.91 -14.19
N ASP A 88 16.75 -0.83 -15.45
CA ASP A 88 16.23 0.40 -16.03
C ASP A 88 14.71 0.44 -15.79
N LEU A 89 14.24 1.52 -15.19
CA LEU A 89 12.86 1.70 -14.77
C LEU A 89 12.23 2.86 -15.54
N PRO A 90 11.16 2.64 -16.31
CA PRO A 90 10.49 3.69 -17.05
C PRO A 90 9.97 4.80 -16.13
N SER A 91 10.00 6.05 -16.60
CA SER A 91 9.51 7.20 -15.83
C SER A 91 8.03 7.08 -15.45
N SER A 92 7.23 6.35 -16.22
CA SER A 92 5.83 6.03 -15.90
C SER A 92 5.65 5.28 -14.57
N TRP A 93 6.70 4.61 -14.07
CA TRP A 93 6.69 3.87 -12.80
C TRP A 93 7.02 4.74 -11.58
N SER A 94 7.43 5.98 -11.75
CA SER A 94 7.92 6.84 -10.66
C SER A 94 6.92 6.99 -9.52
N GLU A 95 5.67 7.30 -9.80
CA GLU A 95 4.64 7.45 -8.76
C GLU A 95 4.37 6.15 -8.01
N TRP A 96 4.36 5.01 -8.73
CA TRP A 96 4.17 3.72 -8.12
C TRP A 96 5.37 3.31 -7.25
N LEU A 97 6.61 3.60 -7.66
CA LEU A 97 7.81 3.34 -6.85
C LEU A 97 7.86 4.20 -5.59
N ILE A 98 7.45 5.47 -5.67
CA ILE A 98 7.28 6.34 -4.48
C ILE A 98 6.21 5.75 -3.55
N TYR A 99 5.10 5.25 -4.10
CA TYR A 99 4.07 4.55 -3.34
C TYR A 99 4.62 3.30 -2.65
N GLN A 100 5.44 2.49 -3.32
CA GLN A 100 6.07 1.31 -2.72
C GLN A 100 7.02 1.68 -1.57
N PHE A 101 7.79 2.76 -1.71
CA PHE A 101 8.60 3.27 -0.61
C PHE A 101 7.73 3.72 0.57
N ALA A 102 6.67 4.50 0.33
CA ALA A 102 5.74 4.93 1.38
C ALA A 102 5.09 3.74 2.12
N ARG A 103 4.82 2.64 1.41
CA ARG A 103 4.34 1.39 2.01
C ARG A 103 5.42 0.70 2.84
N SER A 104 6.64 0.61 2.33
CA SER A 104 7.75 -0.09 3.00
C SER A 104 8.09 0.51 4.36
N ILE A 105 7.89 1.81 4.55
CA ILE A 105 8.06 2.50 5.84
C ILE A 105 6.83 2.39 6.76
N GLY A 106 5.77 1.71 6.34
CA GLY A 106 4.58 1.45 7.14
C GLY A 106 3.64 2.65 7.33
N TYR A 107 3.83 3.75 6.60
CA TYR A 107 3.01 4.95 6.75
C TYR A 107 1.59 4.75 6.21
N LEU A 108 1.45 4.13 5.05
CA LEU A 108 0.18 3.71 4.48
C LEU A 108 0.02 2.21 4.76
N ARG A 109 -0.41 1.85 5.95
CA ARG A 109 -0.70 0.46 6.31
C ARG A 109 -1.95 -0.02 5.58
N GLY A 110 -1.77 -0.45 4.35
CA GLY A 110 -2.69 -1.33 3.65
C GLY A 110 -2.04 -2.71 3.64
N ALA A 111 -2.70 -3.69 4.22
CA ALA A 111 -2.21 -5.06 4.18
C ALA A 111 -2.21 -5.54 2.75
N THR A 112 -1.03 -5.92 2.23
CA THR A 112 -0.98 -7.01 1.27
C THR A 112 0.43 -7.32 0.84
N SER A 113 0.71 -8.59 0.67
CA SER A 113 1.78 -9.13 -0.14
C SER A 113 1.57 -8.68 -1.60
N ASP A 114 2.13 -7.54 -1.95
CA ASP A 114 2.17 -7.08 -3.33
C ASP A 114 3.45 -7.61 -3.95
N THR A 115 3.35 -8.58 -4.83
CA THR A 115 4.48 -9.15 -5.57
C THR A 115 4.91 -8.26 -6.72
N SER A 116 4.16 -7.20 -7.05
CA SER A 116 4.39 -6.35 -8.22
C SER A 116 5.81 -5.75 -8.25
N LEU A 117 6.43 -5.46 -7.10
CA LEU A 117 7.81 -5.00 -7.08
C LEU A 117 8.79 -6.10 -7.50
N LEU A 118 8.56 -7.34 -7.06
CA LEU A 118 9.38 -8.49 -7.46
C LEU A 118 9.13 -8.85 -8.91
N ASP A 119 7.89 -8.77 -9.36
CA ASP A 119 7.50 -9.00 -10.75
C ASP A 119 8.13 -7.96 -11.66
N LEU A 120 8.18 -6.69 -11.25
CA LEU A 120 8.88 -5.62 -11.96
C LEU A 120 10.39 -5.93 -12.06
N VAL A 121 11.01 -6.32 -10.95
CA VAL A 121 12.44 -6.62 -10.89
C VAL A 121 12.78 -7.89 -11.67
N ALA A 122 11.94 -8.92 -11.62
CA ALA A 122 12.09 -10.18 -12.34
C ALA A 122 11.72 -10.06 -13.83
N GLY A 123 10.68 -9.29 -14.16
CA GLY A 123 10.09 -9.21 -15.50
C GLY A 123 10.86 -8.34 -16.48
N SER A 124 11.83 -7.57 -16.01
CA SER A 124 12.57 -6.67 -16.91
C SER A 124 13.45 -7.39 -17.95
N ARG A 125 13.63 -8.73 -17.91
CA ARG A 125 14.43 -9.44 -18.93
C ARG A 125 14.17 -10.94 -19.16
N TYR A 126 13.24 -11.61 -18.51
CA TYR A 126 13.08 -13.05 -18.71
C TYR A 126 11.65 -13.47 -19.03
N ALA A 127 11.31 -13.46 -20.32
CA ALA A 127 10.39 -14.46 -20.83
C ALA A 127 11.17 -15.81 -20.88
N THR A 128 11.31 -16.50 -19.75
CA THR A 128 11.65 -17.92 -19.78
C THR A 128 10.36 -18.73 -19.79
N PRO A 129 10.36 -19.89 -20.48
CA PRO A 129 9.16 -20.71 -20.59
C PRO A 129 8.70 -21.10 -19.20
N LYS A 130 7.40 -20.98 -18.99
CA LYS A 130 6.65 -21.50 -17.86
C LYS A 130 7.22 -22.83 -17.36
N GLU A 131 8.05 -22.77 -16.33
CA GLU A 131 8.14 -23.87 -15.42
C GLU A 131 6.87 -23.81 -14.56
N GLU A 132 6.10 -24.85 -14.59
CA GLU A 132 4.78 -24.93 -13.97
C GLU A 132 4.88 -24.50 -12.52
N ALA A 133 4.58 -23.22 -12.27
CA ALA A 133 4.27 -22.76 -10.93
C ALA A 133 3.10 -23.62 -10.44
N ARG A 134 3.34 -24.43 -9.41
CA ARG A 134 2.24 -25.03 -8.65
C ARG A 134 1.27 -23.91 -8.33
N PRO A 135 0.02 -24.00 -8.73
CA PRO A 135 -0.93 -22.94 -8.52
C PRO A 135 -1.00 -22.69 -7.00
N THR A 136 -0.56 -21.55 -6.58
CA THR A 136 -0.96 -20.98 -5.30
C THR A 136 -2.41 -20.57 -5.53
N GLU A 137 -3.31 -21.56 -5.51
CA GLU A 137 -4.74 -21.35 -5.69
C GLU A 137 -5.24 -20.47 -4.56
N GLN A 138 -5.18 -19.16 -4.79
CA GLN A 138 -5.96 -18.23 -4.00
C GLN A 138 -7.42 -18.54 -4.26
N VAL A 139 -8.21 -18.54 -3.19
CA VAL A 139 -9.66 -18.72 -3.35
C VAL A 139 -10.17 -17.58 -4.23
N PRO A 140 -10.70 -17.88 -5.42
CA PRO A 140 -11.05 -16.83 -6.37
C PRO A 140 -12.18 -15.97 -5.80
N VAL A 141 -12.00 -14.67 -5.88
CA VAL A 141 -13.05 -13.70 -5.61
C VAL A 141 -14.04 -13.75 -6.77
N PRO A 142 -15.37 -13.76 -6.53
CA PRO A 142 -16.34 -13.80 -7.60
C PRO A 142 -16.24 -12.55 -8.47
N PRO A 143 -16.51 -12.65 -9.78
CA PRO A 143 -16.44 -11.51 -10.70
C PRO A 143 -17.41 -10.41 -10.30
N MET A 144 -17.02 -9.14 -10.55
CA MET A 144 -17.85 -7.98 -10.25
C MET A 144 -18.95 -7.80 -11.30
N PRO A 145 -20.16 -7.43 -10.89
CA PRO A 145 -21.20 -6.99 -11.81
C PRO A 145 -20.82 -5.65 -12.48
N ARG A 146 -21.56 -5.23 -13.50
CA ARG A 146 -21.29 -4.03 -14.30
C ARG A 146 -22.35 -2.94 -14.12
N SER A 147 -23.61 -3.32 -13.88
CA SER A 147 -24.71 -2.37 -13.66
C SER A 147 -24.45 -1.54 -12.41
N PRO A 148 -24.68 -0.21 -12.42
CA PRO A 148 -24.36 0.69 -11.29
C PRO A 148 -24.98 0.25 -9.97
N GLU A 149 -26.22 -0.23 -9.99
CA GLU A 149 -26.95 -0.71 -8.82
C GLU A 149 -26.33 -1.98 -8.26
N ALA A 150 -26.03 -2.96 -9.13
CA ALA A 150 -25.40 -4.21 -8.74
C ALA A 150 -23.97 -3.98 -8.24
N VAL A 151 -23.21 -3.07 -8.86
CA VAL A 151 -21.88 -2.63 -8.39
C VAL A 151 -21.95 -2.03 -6.99
N THR A 152 -22.94 -1.17 -6.73
CA THR A 152 -23.14 -0.55 -5.41
C THR A 152 -23.40 -1.61 -4.34
N VAL A 153 -24.28 -2.58 -4.63
CA VAL A 153 -24.56 -3.70 -3.71
C VAL A 153 -23.33 -4.58 -3.52
N ALA A 154 -22.61 -4.90 -4.61
CA ALA A 154 -21.41 -5.70 -4.56
C ALA A 154 -20.34 -5.03 -3.69
N HIS A 155 -20.07 -3.73 -3.85
CA HIS A 155 -19.14 -2.99 -3.02
C HIS A 155 -19.54 -2.97 -1.55
N SER A 156 -20.82 -2.81 -1.23
CA SER A 156 -21.32 -2.86 0.14
C SER A 156 -21.04 -4.23 0.79
N LEU A 157 -21.28 -5.32 0.08
CA LEU A 157 -21.04 -6.69 0.56
C LEU A 157 -19.55 -7.04 0.65
N LEU A 158 -18.73 -6.45 -0.20
CA LEU A 158 -17.28 -6.57 -0.10
C LEU A 158 -16.73 -5.82 1.11
N GLN A 159 -17.29 -4.66 1.42
CA GLN A 159 -16.92 -3.90 2.61
C GLN A 159 -17.43 -4.56 3.90
N ARG A 160 -18.55 -5.27 3.83
CA ARG A 160 -19.19 -5.94 4.96
C ARG A 160 -19.68 -7.33 4.56
N PRO A 161 -18.79 -8.33 4.47
CA PRO A 161 -19.17 -9.70 4.09
C PRO A 161 -20.17 -10.34 5.08
N ASP A 162 -20.12 -9.89 6.33
CA ASP A 162 -20.99 -10.33 7.43
C ASP A 162 -22.39 -9.71 7.41
N ASP A 163 -22.66 -8.75 6.51
CA ASP A 163 -23.96 -8.07 6.44
C ASP A 163 -25.11 -9.09 6.49
N PRO A 164 -26.02 -9.02 7.48
CA PRO A 164 -27.13 -9.95 7.63
C PRO A 164 -28.32 -9.63 6.71
N SER A 165 -28.35 -8.48 6.06
CA SER A 165 -29.47 -7.99 5.25
C SER A 165 -29.92 -8.99 4.19
N GLU A 166 -31.21 -9.05 3.96
CA GLU A 166 -31.79 -9.92 2.94
C GLU A 166 -31.64 -9.32 1.52
N THR A 167 -31.85 -10.15 0.50
CA THR A 167 -31.80 -9.69 -0.89
C THR A 167 -32.78 -8.54 -1.17
N THR A 168 -33.93 -8.55 -0.49
CA THR A 168 -34.95 -7.48 -0.54
C THR A 168 -34.42 -6.15 -0.05
N ASP A 169 -33.60 -6.15 1.00
CA ASP A 169 -33.07 -4.92 1.60
C ASP A 169 -31.98 -4.33 0.69
N HIS A 170 -31.13 -5.18 0.12
CA HIS A 170 -30.13 -4.74 -0.85
C HIS A 170 -30.77 -4.16 -2.12
N ALA A 171 -31.81 -4.78 -2.65
CA ALA A 171 -32.53 -4.25 -3.81
C ALA A 171 -33.21 -2.92 -3.51
N ARG A 172 -33.84 -2.80 -2.33
CA ARG A 172 -34.46 -1.56 -1.88
C ARG A 172 -33.44 -0.42 -1.69
N ALA A 173 -32.27 -0.72 -1.15
CA ALA A 173 -31.21 0.27 -0.94
C ALA A 173 -30.71 0.93 -2.24
N VAL A 174 -30.87 0.26 -3.38
CA VAL A 174 -30.49 0.80 -4.70
C VAL A 174 -31.70 1.05 -5.61
N ASN A 175 -32.91 1.09 -5.03
CA ASN A 175 -34.17 1.41 -5.72
C ASN A 175 -34.51 0.54 -6.93
N ILE A 176 -34.20 -0.77 -6.87
CA ILE A 176 -34.59 -1.73 -7.90
C ILE A 176 -35.38 -2.91 -7.32
N SER A 177 -36.03 -3.68 -8.19
CA SER A 177 -36.69 -4.90 -7.76
C SER A 177 -35.69 -6.02 -7.41
N VAL A 178 -36.06 -6.93 -6.51
CA VAL A 178 -35.30 -8.15 -6.21
C VAL A 178 -34.98 -8.93 -7.48
N ARG A 179 -35.97 -9.04 -8.38
CA ARG A 179 -35.82 -9.74 -9.67
C ARG A 179 -34.76 -9.07 -10.54
N THR A 180 -34.76 -7.74 -10.60
CA THR A 180 -33.75 -6.97 -11.37
C THR A 180 -32.36 -7.22 -10.81
N LEU A 181 -32.16 -7.12 -9.49
CA LEU A 181 -30.89 -7.37 -8.84
C LEU A 181 -30.38 -8.78 -9.12
N GLN A 182 -31.25 -9.80 -8.97
CA GLN A 182 -30.89 -11.20 -9.23
C GLN A 182 -30.50 -11.43 -10.69
N LEU A 183 -31.20 -10.82 -11.66
CA LEU A 183 -30.88 -10.93 -13.08
C LEU A 183 -29.56 -10.23 -13.43
N GLN A 184 -29.29 -9.03 -12.90
CA GLN A 184 -28.03 -8.34 -13.09
C GLN A 184 -26.85 -9.20 -12.62
N PHE A 185 -26.92 -9.73 -11.39
CA PHE A 185 -25.86 -10.62 -10.89
C PHE A 185 -25.68 -11.86 -11.74
N LEU A 186 -26.77 -12.54 -12.10
CA LEU A 186 -26.69 -13.76 -12.89
C LEU A 186 -26.12 -13.52 -14.31
N GLN A 187 -26.58 -12.48 -14.98
CA GLN A 187 -26.15 -12.17 -16.35
C GLN A 187 -24.74 -11.63 -16.43
N GLU A 188 -24.33 -10.83 -15.44
CA GLU A 188 -23.07 -10.12 -15.48
C GLU A 188 -21.92 -10.87 -14.80
N THR A 189 -22.22 -11.73 -13.84
CA THR A 189 -21.22 -12.50 -13.09
C THR A 189 -21.28 -14.01 -13.30
N GLY A 190 -22.35 -14.50 -13.95
CA GLY A 190 -22.62 -15.92 -14.08
C GLY A 190 -23.12 -16.59 -12.79
N LEU A 191 -23.28 -15.85 -11.71
CA LEU A 191 -23.67 -16.36 -10.40
C LEU A 191 -24.98 -15.75 -9.92
N PRO A 192 -25.95 -16.56 -9.43
CA PRO A 192 -27.07 -16.03 -8.67
C PRO A 192 -26.57 -15.21 -7.47
N PHE A 193 -27.24 -14.12 -7.13
CA PHE A 193 -26.84 -13.19 -6.05
C PHE A 193 -26.45 -13.88 -4.74
N VAL A 194 -27.24 -14.85 -4.28
CA VAL A 194 -26.96 -15.60 -3.04
C VAL A 194 -25.67 -16.41 -3.14
N ARG A 195 -25.37 -17.01 -4.31
CA ARG A 195 -24.13 -17.72 -4.54
C ARG A 195 -22.94 -16.77 -4.65
N TRP A 196 -23.13 -15.64 -5.31
CA TRP A 196 -22.13 -14.59 -5.39
C TRP A 196 -21.75 -14.08 -3.99
N ARG A 197 -22.74 -13.76 -3.16
CA ARG A 197 -22.54 -13.36 -1.76
C ARG A 197 -21.82 -14.44 -0.94
N THR A 198 -22.16 -15.71 -1.13
CA THR A 198 -21.50 -16.83 -0.44
C THR A 198 -20.03 -16.93 -0.88
N ALA A 199 -19.74 -16.77 -2.16
CA ALA A 199 -18.37 -16.77 -2.68
C ALA A 199 -17.52 -15.64 -2.09
N VAL A 200 -18.11 -14.43 -1.93
CA VAL A 200 -17.49 -13.30 -1.21
C VAL A 200 -17.12 -13.70 0.21
N ARG A 201 -18.05 -14.28 0.97
CA ARG A 201 -17.79 -14.73 2.35
C ARG A 201 -16.68 -15.79 2.43
N VAL A 202 -16.66 -16.73 1.49
CA VAL A 202 -15.62 -17.77 1.44
C VAL A 202 -14.26 -17.16 1.13
N ALA A 203 -14.17 -16.27 0.15
CA ALA A 203 -12.91 -15.59 -0.19
C ALA A 203 -12.38 -14.75 1.00
N ALA A 204 -13.27 -13.99 1.66
CA ALA A 204 -12.92 -13.23 2.86
C ALA A 204 -12.43 -14.12 4.02
N SER A 205 -13.08 -15.28 4.22
CA SER A 205 -12.65 -16.22 5.26
C SER A 205 -11.29 -16.84 4.97
N ALA A 206 -10.99 -17.12 3.68
CA ALA A 206 -9.69 -17.62 3.25
C ALA A 206 -8.59 -16.59 3.57
N ALA A 207 -8.81 -15.32 3.22
CA ALA A 207 -7.89 -14.22 3.52
C ALA A 207 -7.65 -14.08 5.04
N LEU A 208 -8.68 -14.21 5.88
CA LEU A 208 -8.52 -14.21 7.34
C LEU A 208 -7.70 -15.40 7.84
N MET A 209 -7.90 -16.59 7.26
CA MET A 209 -7.10 -17.77 7.62
C MET A 209 -5.64 -17.62 7.18
N ASP A 210 -5.38 -17.05 6.02
CA ASP A 210 -4.02 -16.73 5.54
C ASP A 210 -3.35 -15.69 6.45
N ALA A 211 -4.13 -14.73 6.98
CA ALA A 211 -3.68 -13.78 8.01
C ALA A 211 -3.51 -14.41 9.42
N GLY A 212 -3.75 -15.73 9.55
CA GLY A 212 -3.52 -16.48 10.80
C GLY A 212 -4.73 -16.59 11.73
N HIS A 213 -5.92 -16.11 11.33
CA HIS A 213 -7.12 -16.30 12.16
C HIS A 213 -7.51 -17.78 12.27
N GLU A 214 -8.15 -18.13 13.37
CA GLU A 214 -8.67 -19.47 13.58
C GLU A 214 -9.90 -19.73 12.68
N ILE A 215 -10.04 -20.97 12.21
CA ILE A 215 -11.07 -21.39 11.26
C ILE A 215 -12.48 -20.97 11.71
N GLY A 216 -12.82 -21.24 12.96
CA GLY A 216 -14.12 -20.88 13.52
C GLY A 216 -14.32 -19.38 13.67
N GLN A 217 -13.26 -18.63 13.94
CA GLN A 217 -13.29 -17.18 14.02
C GLN A 217 -13.49 -16.57 12.61
N ALA A 218 -12.70 -17.01 11.63
CA ALA A 218 -12.81 -16.56 10.25
C ALA A 218 -14.24 -16.77 9.69
N GLY A 219 -14.83 -17.95 9.91
CA GLY A 219 -16.21 -18.22 9.48
C GLY A 219 -17.24 -17.30 10.13
N ARG A 220 -17.14 -17.02 11.41
CA ARG A 220 -18.07 -16.10 12.12
C ARG A 220 -17.90 -14.67 11.65
N GLN A 221 -16.66 -14.18 11.49
CA GLN A 221 -16.40 -12.80 11.09
C GLN A 221 -16.90 -12.46 9.69
N VAL A 222 -17.08 -13.44 8.83
CA VAL A 222 -17.65 -13.23 7.50
C VAL A 222 -19.15 -13.56 7.42
N GLY A 223 -19.81 -13.80 8.55
CA GLY A 223 -21.26 -13.93 8.66
C GLY A 223 -21.81 -15.34 8.43
N PHE A 224 -21.03 -16.42 8.66
CA PHE A 224 -21.58 -17.77 8.74
C PHE A 224 -22.11 -18.04 10.15
N SER A 225 -23.39 -18.41 10.24
CA SER A 225 -24.08 -18.70 11.50
C SER A 225 -23.67 -20.05 12.12
N THR A 226 -23.21 -21.01 11.30
CA THR A 226 -22.82 -22.35 11.77
C THR A 226 -21.49 -22.82 11.17
N PRO A 227 -20.66 -23.54 11.94
CA PRO A 227 -19.42 -24.13 11.43
C PRO A 227 -19.64 -25.13 10.29
N ALA A 228 -20.75 -25.89 10.34
CA ALA A 228 -21.10 -26.85 9.28
C ALA A 228 -21.47 -26.14 7.97
N GLY A 229 -22.25 -25.04 8.05
CA GLY A 229 -22.60 -24.21 6.89
C GLY A 229 -21.34 -23.58 6.25
N PHE A 230 -20.44 -23.07 7.07
CA PHE A 230 -19.15 -22.56 6.63
C PHE A 230 -18.33 -23.63 5.91
N THR A 231 -18.12 -24.78 6.54
CA THR A 231 -17.32 -25.88 5.97
C THR A 231 -17.87 -26.35 4.62
N ARG A 232 -19.21 -26.47 4.51
CA ARG A 232 -19.86 -26.88 3.27
C ARG A 232 -19.69 -25.82 2.17
N ALA A 233 -19.93 -24.56 2.48
CA ALA A 233 -19.77 -23.46 1.53
C ALA A 233 -18.32 -23.34 1.05
N PHE A 234 -17.36 -23.44 1.96
CA PHE A 234 -15.94 -23.39 1.66
C PHE A 234 -15.52 -24.55 0.75
N HIS A 235 -15.93 -25.77 1.09
CA HIS A 235 -15.63 -26.95 0.27
C HIS A 235 -16.27 -26.87 -1.13
N THR A 236 -17.52 -26.41 -1.22
CA THR A 236 -18.19 -26.24 -2.52
C THR A 236 -17.48 -25.25 -3.42
N GLN A 237 -16.91 -24.17 -2.84
CA GLN A 237 -16.26 -23.10 -3.61
C GLN A 237 -14.80 -23.42 -3.95
N THR A 238 -14.08 -24.17 -3.09
CA THR A 238 -12.63 -24.36 -3.21
C THR A 238 -12.21 -25.81 -3.46
N GLY A 239 -13.12 -26.77 -3.36
CA GLY A 239 -12.80 -28.18 -3.41
C GLY A 239 -12.10 -28.73 -2.15
N MET A 240 -11.78 -27.87 -1.17
CA MET A 240 -11.09 -28.24 0.07
C MET A 240 -11.90 -27.84 1.30
N THR A 241 -11.72 -28.56 2.41
CA THR A 241 -12.24 -28.12 3.70
C THR A 241 -11.37 -26.98 4.25
N PRO A 242 -11.91 -26.06 5.09
CA PRO A 242 -11.12 -25.00 5.74
C PRO A 242 -9.88 -25.55 6.49
N ARG A 243 -9.98 -26.76 7.05
CA ARG A 243 -8.88 -27.41 7.75
C ARG A 243 -7.77 -27.86 6.77
N GLN A 244 -8.15 -28.44 5.64
CA GLN A 244 -7.20 -28.80 4.56
C GLN A 244 -6.53 -27.56 3.99
N TYR A 245 -7.30 -26.51 3.74
CA TYR A 245 -6.80 -25.22 3.27
C TYR A 245 -5.76 -24.62 4.21
N LYS A 246 -6.08 -24.54 5.52
CA LYS A 246 -5.16 -24.02 6.55
C LYS A 246 -3.91 -24.87 6.70
N LYS A 247 -4.01 -26.20 6.55
CA LYS A 247 -2.87 -27.12 6.59
C LYS A 247 -1.96 -27.01 5.38
N ALA A 248 -2.54 -26.81 4.19
CA ALA A 248 -1.79 -26.64 2.94
C ALA A 248 -1.05 -25.30 2.89
N ARG A 249 -1.51 -24.32 3.66
CA ARG A 249 -0.95 -22.96 3.74
C ARG A 249 -0.56 -22.65 5.19
N PRO A 250 0.68 -22.99 5.61
CA PRO A 250 1.14 -22.55 6.92
C PRO A 250 1.07 -21.03 6.97
N ALA A 251 0.41 -20.51 8.03
CA ALA A 251 0.26 -19.09 8.24
C ALA A 251 1.60 -18.38 8.01
N ILE A 252 1.63 -17.33 7.21
CA ILE A 252 2.79 -16.46 7.07
C ILE A 252 3.13 -16.00 8.47
N ALA A 253 4.28 -16.45 8.97
CA ALA A 253 4.68 -16.30 10.35
C ALA A 253 4.50 -14.85 10.79
N ARG A 254 3.66 -14.66 11.81
CA ARG A 254 3.42 -13.36 12.45
C ARG A 254 4.77 -12.79 12.89
N ARG A 255 5.19 -11.73 12.26
CA ARG A 255 6.12 -10.80 12.87
C ARG A 255 5.29 -9.62 13.37
N ASP A 256 5.34 -9.45 14.68
CA ASP A 256 4.80 -8.31 15.42
C ASP A 256 3.28 -8.09 15.33
N GLY A 257 2.64 -8.62 16.28
CA GLY A 257 1.40 -8.51 17.03
C GLY A 257 0.25 -7.58 16.60
N ASN A 258 0.20 -7.02 15.38
CA ASN A 258 -0.80 -6.02 15.06
C ASN A 258 -1.25 -6.03 13.58
N PHE A 259 -1.67 -7.20 13.08
CA PHE A 259 -2.36 -7.30 11.80
C PHE A 259 -3.83 -7.65 12.03
N ALA A 260 -4.66 -6.62 12.10
CA ALA A 260 -6.09 -6.72 11.96
C ALA A 260 -6.53 -5.92 10.74
N GLY A 261 -6.20 -6.39 9.53
CA GLY A 261 -6.94 -5.98 8.34
C GLY A 261 -8.36 -6.53 8.46
N THR A 262 -9.37 -5.72 8.16
CA THR A 262 -10.74 -6.23 8.07
C THR A 262 -10.87 -7.15 6.87
N PRO A 263 -11.80 -8.13 6.88
CA PRO A 263 -12.10 -8.97 5.71
C PRO A 263 -12.30 -8.15 4.43
N SER A 264 -12.86 -6.96 4.57
CA SER A 264 -13.13 -6.00 3.51
C SER A 264 -11.86 -5.47 2.84
N GLU A 265 -10.84 -5.13 3.61
CA GLU A 265 -9.59 -4.59 3.06
C GLU A 265 -8.82 -5.64 2.27
N LEU A 266 -8.81 -6.87 2.77
CA LEU A 266 -8.19 -7.99 2.10
C LEU A 266 -8.91 -8.36 0.79
N MET A 267 -10.22 -8.22 0.75
CA MET A 267 -11.02 -8.53 -0.43
C MET A 267 -11.03 -7.44 -1.48
N LEU A 268 -11.16 -6.17 -1.10
CA LEU A 268 -11.07 -5.04 -2.03
C LEU A 268 -9.76 -5.04 -2.78
N GLN A 269 -8.72 -5.60 -2.20
CA GLN A 269 -7.43 -5.74 -2.82
C GLN A 269 -7.36 -6.90 -3.82
N GLN A 270 -8.05 -8.03 -3.57
CA GLN A 270 -8.14 -9.15 -4.52
C GLN A 270 -9.07 -8.85 -5.71
N LEU A 271 -10.01 -7.90 -5.56
CA LEU A 271 -10.96 -7.50 -6.61
C LEU A 271 -10.44 -6.45 -7.58
N GLN A 272 -9.24 -5.90 -7.34
CA GLN A 272 -8.62 -5.10 -8.38
C GLN A 272 -8.36 -6.03 -9.58
N PRO A 273 -8.83 -5.67 -10.80
CA PRO A 273 -8.50 -6.44 -11.97
C PRO A 273 -6.97 -6.58 -12.00
N GLN A 274 -6.47 -7.80 -11.88
CA GLN A 274 -5.12 -8.12 -12.32
C GLN A 274 -5.17 -8.03 -13.85
N GLU A 275 -5.14 -6.81 -14.35
CA GLU A 275 -4.66 -6.60 -15.71
C GLU A 275 -3.25 -7.18 -15.70
N ALA A 276 -3.04 -8.22 -16.51
CA ALA A 276 -1.69 -8.72 -16.75
C ALA A 276 -0.82 -7.49 -17.02
N PRO A 277 0.31 -7.30 -16.30
CA PRO A 277 1.11 -6.13 -16.44
C PRO A 277 1.47 -6.00 -17.93
N ASN A 278 0.86 -5.04 -18.59
CA ASN A 278 1.35 -4.59 -19.85
C ASN A 278 2.74 -4.06 -19.54
N GLU A 279 3.79 -4.59 -20.17
CA GLU A 279 5.20 -4.36 -19.86
C GLU A 279 5.61 -2.88 -19.74
N ALA A 280 4.70 -1.98 -20.09
CA ALA A 280 4.88 -0.53 -20.11
C ALA A 280 4.11 0.27 -19.03
N SER A 281 3.17 -0.33 -18.28
CA SER A 281 2.30 0.44 -17.38
C SER A 281 2.41 -0.01 -15.92
N PRO A 282 2.61 0.93 -14.98
CA PRO A 282 2.65 0.60 -13.55
C PRO A 282 1.27 0.18 -13.05
N PRO A 283 1.22 -0.66 -12.00
CA PRO A 283 -0.03 -0.98 -11.33
C PRO A 283 -0.71 0.29 -10.80
N LEU A 284 -2.03 0.29 -10.77
CA LEU A 284 -2.79 1.43 -10.28
C LEU A 284 -2.65 1.55 -8.76
N ILE A 285 -2.31 2.75 -8.29
CA ILE A 285 -2.29 3.06 -6.85
C ILE A 285 -3.73 3.04 -6.34
N PRO A 286 -4.07 2.17 -5.35
CA PRO A 286 -5.44 2.02 -4.88
C PRO A 286 -5.92 3.24 -4.10
N ALA A 287 -7.22 3.46 -4.09
CA ALA A 287 -7.83 4.35 -3.12
C ALA A 287 -7.61 3.79 -1.71
N THR A 288 -7.29 4.64 -0.75
CA THR A 288 -6.95 4.21 0.60
C THR A 288 -7.69 5.04 1.63
N GLN A 289 -8.18 4.39 2.67
CA GLN A 289 -8.74 5.06 3.83
C GLN A 289 -8.03 4.56 5.09
N THR A 290 -7.50 5.50 5.88
CA THR A 290 -6.92 5.15 7.17
C THR A 290 -8.01 5.10 8.23
N TRP A 291 -7.76 4.29 9.26
CA TRP A 291 -8.59 4.29 10.48
C TRP A 291 -8.51 5.62 11.21
N ASN A 292 -9.49 5.88 12.07
CA ASN A 292 -9.36 6.92 13.07
C ASN A 292 -8.20 6.56 14.02
N ARG A 293 -7.14 7.33 13.98
CA ARG A 293 -5.93 7.13 14.78
C ARG A 293 -5.57 8.37 15.58
N ILE A 294 -4.80 8.18 16.63
CA ILE A 294 -4.18 9.23 17.41
C ILE A 294 -2.67 8.99 17.30
N ASN A 295 -1.93 9.99 16.91
CA ASN A 295 -0.47 9.92 16.85
C ASN A 295 0.14 10.41 18.18
N ASP A 296 1.24 9.83 18.60
CA ASP A 296 2.00 10.27 19.78
C ASP A 296 2.89 11.48 19.48
N PHE A 297 3.05 11.83 18.20
CA PHE A 297 3.86 12.94 17.71
C PHE A 297 3.13 13.70 16.59
N HIS A 298 3.54 14.94 16.38
CA HIS A 298 3.06 15.74 15.25
C HIS A 298 3.65 15.20 13.94
N VAL A 299 2.84 15.06 12.90
CA VAL A 299 3.28 14.62 11.56
C VAL A 299 2.87 15.66 10.54
N LEU A 300 3.83 16.13 9.74
CA LEU A 300 3.53 16.90 8.55
C LEU A 300 3.34 15.96 7.37
N VAL A 301 2.19 16.04 6.71
CA VAL A 301 1.88 15.23 5.52
C VAL A 301 1.64 16.13 4.32
N TRP A 302 2.16 15.74 3.18
CA TRP A 302 2.12 16.49 1.93
C TRP A 302 1.47 15.67 0.82
N LEU A 303 0.52 16.27 0.09
CA LEU A 303 -0.13 15.63 -1.02
C LEU A 303 0.68 15.84 -2.30
N TYR A 304 1.45 14.81 -2.65
CA TYR A 304 2.30 14.79 -3.82
C TYR A 304 1.50 14.66 -5.12
N ARG A 305 0.48 13.76 -5.14
CA ARG A 305 -0.39 13.53 -6.31
C ARG A 305 -1.82 13.25 -5.89
N GLY A 306 -2.77 13.52 -6.79
CA GLY A 306 -4.18 13.18 -6.63
C GLY A 306 -4.94 14.12 -5.69
N ALA A 307 -5.93 13.56 -4.99
CA ALA A 307 -6.78 14.28 -4.04
C ALA A 307 -6.91 13.50 -2.74
N ALA A 308 -6.95 14.24 -1.62
CA ALA A 308 -7.13 13.67 -0.30
C ALA A 308 -8.20 14.41 0.50
N ARG A 309 -8.82 13.69 1.43
CA ARG A 309 -9.64 14.25 2.49
C ARG A 309 -9.00 13.88 3.82
N VAL A 310 -8.66 14.88 4.61
CA VAL A 310 -8.02 14.71 5.92
C VAL A 310 -8.93 15.28 6.99
N THR A 311 -9.28 14.45 7.97
CA THR A 311 -10.05 14.85 9.14
C THR A 311 -9.12 14.92 10.35
N VAL A 312 -9.12 16.06 11.04
CA VAL A 312 -8.35 16.29 12.26
C VAL A 312 -9.30 16.79 13.34
N GLY A 313 -9.53 16.00 14.38
CA GLY A 313 -10.61 16.22 15.34
C GLY A 313 -11.97 16.17 14.62
N GLU A 314 -12.72 17.25 14.70
CA GLU A 314 -14.03 17.40 14.06
C GLU A 314 -13.97 18.10 12.69
N ARG A 315 -12.79 18.55 12.27
CA ARG A 315 -12.65 19.35 11.04
C ARG A 315 -12.08 18.53 9.90
N THR A 316 -12.77 18.54 8.76
CA THR A 316 -12.35 17.88 7.53
C THR A 316 -11.83 18.92 6.53
N ARG A 317 -10.70 18.61 5.89
CA ARG A 317 -10.09 19.39 4.81
C ARG A 317 -9.94 18.53 3.57
N ARG A 318 -10.20 19.15 2.42
CA ARG A 318 -9.84 18.59 1.10
C ARG A 318 -8.50 19.16 0.71
N LEU A 319 -7.57 18.29 0.40
CA LEU A 319 -6.24 18.65 -0.07
C LEU A 319 -6.16 18.42 -1.58
N ARG A 320 -5.39 19.30 -2.25
CA ARG A 320 -4.99 19.21 -3.65
C ARG A 320 -3.49 19.06 -3.74
N ARG A 321 -2.97 18.66 -4.89
CA ARG A 321 -1.53 18.57 -5.15
C ARG A 321 -0.79 19.82 -4.64
N GLY A 322 0.29 19.60 -3.92
CA GLY A 322 1.10 20.64 -3.30
C GLY A 322 0.66 21.03 -1.88
N ASP A 323 -0.57 20.72 -1.46
CA ASP A 323 -1.03 21.03 -0.13
C ASP A 323 -0.39 20.09 0.91
N ALA A 324 -0.01 20.65 2.05
CA ALA A 324 0.45 19.91 3.23
C ALA A 324 -0.37 20.30 4.46
N ILE A 325 -0.53 19.37 5.38
CA ILE A 325 -1.28 19.60 6.63
C ILE A 325 -0.58 18.91 7.80
N TRP A 326 -0.61 19.55 8.95
CA TRP A 326 -0.18 18.96 10.19
C TRP A 326 -1.25 18.04 10.79
N LEU A 327 -0.82 16.85 11.20
CA LEU A 327 -1.57 15.92 12.04
C LEU A 327 -1.04 16.06 13.48
N PRO A 328 -1.71 16.81 14.37
CA PRO A 328 -1.20 17.07 15.70
C PRO A 328 -1.17 15.80 16.57
N ALA A 329 -0.16 15.69 17.43
CA ALA A 329 -0.09 14.68 18.48
C ALA A 329 -1.32 14.76 19.40
N GLY A 330 -1.82 13.63 19.86
CA GLY A 330 -2.96 13.53 20.77
C GLY A 330 -4.32 13.86 20.13
N VAL A 331 -4.36 14.22 18.84
CA VAL A 331 -5.60 14.56 18.13
C VAL A 331 -6.00 13.42 17.19
N ARG A 332 -7.25 13.00 17.29
CA ARG A 332 -7.81 11.99 16.39
C ARG A 332 -7.76 12.48 14.93
N ASN A 333 -7.29 11.63 14.05
CA ASN A 333 -7.23 11.93 12.62
C ASN A 333 -7.59 10.73 11.75
N SER A 334 -8.06 11.01 10.55
CA SER A 334 -8.28 10.01 9.49
C SER A 334 -8.01 10.63 8.12
N ILE A 335 -7.62 9.78 7.17
CA ILE A 335 -7.23 10.18 5.82
C ILE A 335 -7.98 9.30 4.83
N THR A 336 -8.57 9.91 3.81
CA THR A 336 -9.15 9.22 2.65
C THR A 336 -8.44 9.72 1.40
N LEU A 337 -7.84 8.81 0.64
CA LEU A 337 -7.12 9.06 -0.59
C LEU A 337 -7.95 8.58 -1.78
N SER A 338 -8.05 9.38 -2.82
CA SER A 338 -8.58 8.94 -4.11
C SER A 338 -7.63 7.96 -4.80
N ARG A 339 -8.11 7.20 -5.77
CA ARG A 339 -7.27 6.35 -6.63
C ARG A 339 -6.16 7.19 -7.26
N GLY A 340 -4.93 6.68 -7.27
CA GLY A 340 -3.76 7.39 -7.77
C GLY A 340 -3.24 8.49 -6.84
N ALA A 341 -3.81 8.69 -5.66
CA ALA A 341 -3.35 9.72 -4.75
C ALA A 341 -2.18 9.25 -3.88
N LEU A 342 -1.20 10.13 -3.69
CA LEU A 342 -0.03 9.95 -2.85
C LEU A 342 0.06 11.07 -1.82
N LEU A 343 -0.16 10.74 -0.56
CA LEU A 343 0.05 11.62 0.58
C LEU A 343 1.28 11.11 1.34
N LEU A 344 2.33 11.90 1.40
CA LEU A 344 3.64 11.51 1.90
C LEU A 344 3.93 12.20 3.24
N PRO A 345 4.46 11.49 4.25
CA PRO A 345 4.91 12.11 5.48
C PRO A 345 6.26 12.79 5.24
N LEU A 346 6.36 14.08 5.55
CA LEU A 346 7.60 14.82 5.39
C LEU A 346 8.48 14.82 6.64
N GLY A 347 7.88 14.57 7.79
CA GLY A 347 8.61 14.49 9.06
C GLY A 347 7.66 14.41 10.24
N SER A 348 8.23 14.02 11.37
CA SER A 348 7.52 13.93 12.65
C SER A 348 8.28 14.69 13.73
N ARG A 349 7.55 15.27 14.69
CA ARG A 349 8.11 15.98 15.82
C ARG A 349 7.43 15.55 17.10
N HIS A 350 8.20 15.28 18.14
CA HIS A 350 7.61 15.06 19.46
C HIS A 350 6.86 16.32 19.90
N GLY A 351 5.63 16.14 20.39
CA GLY A 351 4.85 17.22 20.96
C GLY A 351 5.50 17.70 22.26
N THR A 352 6.10 18.90 22.26
CA THR A 352 6.40 19.60 23.50
C THR A 352 5.19 20.45 23.88
N PRO A 353 4.93 20.70 25.18
CA PRO A 353 3.84 21.58 25.61
C PRO A 353 3.86 22.97 24.98
N GLU A 354 5.04 23.40 24.52
CA GLU A 354 5.28 24.70 23.90
C GLU A 354 4.97 24.74 22.41
N THR A 355 4.86 23.59 21.75
CA THR A 355 4.56 23.51 20.31
C THR A 355 3.06 23.45 20.09
N ARG A 356 2.36 24.57 20.23
CA ARG A 356 0.95 24.69 19.84
C ARG A 356 0.84 24.80 18.33
N LEU A 357 0.72 23.67 17.67
CA LEU A 357 0.37 23.67 16.23
C LEU A 357 -1.05 24.17 16.04
N PRO A 358 -1.27 25.13 15.12
CA PRO A 358 -2.63 25.51 14.74
C PRO A 358 -3.39 24.30 14.24
N ARG A 359 -4.53 24.01 14.84
CA ARG A 359 -5.41 22.96 14.35
C ARG A 359 -5.92 23.37 12.96
N ASN A 360 -5.55 22.63 11.91
CA ASN A 360 -5.98 22.78 10.52
C ASN A 360 -5.21 23.78 9.65
N LEU A 361 -3.96 24.06 9.91
CA LEU A 361 -3.16 24.80 8.96
C LEU A 361 -2.87 23.93 7.73
N VAL A 362 -3.41 24.33 6.59
CA VAL A 362 -3.02 23.82 5.26
C VAL A 362 -2.00 24.79 4.69
N GLN A 363 -0.80 24.31 4.43
CA GLN A 363 0.27 25.03 3.77
C GLN A 363 0.38 24.51 2.35
N ARG A 364 0.67 25.37 1.40
CA ARG A 364 0.92 24.97 0.02
C ARG A 364 2.39 25.17 -0.32
N PHE A 365 2.99 24.10 -0.82
CA PHE A 365 4.33 24.13 -1.38
C PHE A 365 4.25 24.32 -2.91
N PRO A 366 5.13 25.13 -3.49
CA PRO A 366 5.22 25.31 -4.94
C PRO A 366 5.81 24.05 -5.60
N ASP A 367 5.60 23.91 -6.91
CA ASP A 367 6.08 22.73 -7.66
C ASP A 367 7.62 22.63 -7.67
N GLU A 368 8.34 23.75 -7.57
CA GLU A 368 9.80 23.82 -7.47
C GLU A 368 10.35 23.18 -6.19
N ALA A 369 9.51 23.05 -5.17
CA ALA A 369 9.86 22.39 -3.92
C ALA A 369 9.79 20.85 -4.00
N GLU A 370 9.23 20.28 -5.07
CA GLU A 370 8.94 18.86 -5.17
C GLU A 370 10.18 18.00 -4.90
N LEU A 371 11.31 18.31 -5.53
CA LEU A 371 12.54 17.54 -5.37
C LEU A 371 13.07 17.59 -3.92
N TYR A 372 13.06 18.77 -3.30
CA TYR A 372 13.45 18.94 -1.91
C TYR A 372 12.53 18.20 -0.94
N LEU A 373 11.22 18.21 -1.17
CA LEU A 373 10.25 17.51 -0.35
C LEU A 373 10.37 15.99 -0.47
N LEU A 374 10.61 15.46 -1.67
CA LEU A 374 10.92 14.04 -1.88
C LEU A 374 12.23 13.63 -1.21
N HIS A 375 13.27 14.45 -1.32
CA HIS A 375 14.52 14.23 -0.60
C HIS A 375 14.29 14.19 0.92
N THR A 376 13.55 15.15 1.45
CA THR A 376 13.21 15.22 2.89
C THR A 376 12.43 13.98 3.33
N PHE A 377 11.48 13.53 2.51
CA PHE A 377 10.74 12.30 2.75
C PHE A 377 11.67 11.09 2.85
N VAL A 378 12.58 10.91 1.90
CA VAL A 378 13.57 9.82 1.95
C VAL A 378 14.49 9.94 3.16
N ALA A 379 15.05 11.12 3.40
CA ALA A 379 16.01 11.35 4.48
C ALA A 379 15.43 11.11 5.88
N ASN A 380 14.15 11.44 6.08
CA ASN A 380 13.47 11.25 7.37
C ASN A 380 13.03 9.80 7.63
N TYR A 381 12.89 8.99 6.59
CA TYR A 381 12.32 7.64 6.72
C TYR A 381 13.24 6.53 6.20
N SER A 382 14.51 6.85 5.90
CA SER A 382 15.49 5.84 5.50
C SER A 382 16.88 6.13 6.05
N LEU A 383 17.83 5.23 5.76
CA LEU A 383 19.24 5.43 6.07
C LEU A 383 19.93 6.32 5.03
N VAL A 384 19.32 6.57 3.87
CA VAL A 384 19.85 7.44 2.81
C VAL A 384 19.56 8.88 3.18
N ARG A 385 20.52 9.54 3.81
CA ARG A 385 20.36 10.90 4.35
C ARG A 385 21.65 11.70 4.35
N PRO A 386 21.60 13.04 4.37
CA PRO A 386 22.77 13.88 4.50
C PRO A 386 23.57 13.59 5.79
N ARG A 387 24.85 13.86 5.78
CA ARG A 387 25.70 13.73 7.00
C ARG A 387 25.19 14.63 8.14
N SER A 388 24.75 15.85 7.80
CA SER A 388 24.19 16.84 8.72
C SER A 388 22.66 16.79 8.75
N HIS A 389 22.06 15.59 8.65
CA HIS A 389 20.62 15.46 8.63
C HIS A 389 19.96 15.94 9.92
N ASP A 390 19.07 16.93 9.79
CA ASP A 390 18.17 17.38 10.87
C ASP A 390 16.76 16.82 10.61
N PRO A 391 16.28 15.86 11.41
CA PRO A 391 14.94 15.30 11.24
C PRO A 391 13.82 16.34 11.43
N ASN A 392 14.12 17.47 12.09
CA ASN A 392 13.18 18.56 12.32
C ASN A 392 13.28 19.68 11.26
N GLY A 393 14.20 19.60 10.31
CA GLY A 393 14.49 20.68 9.37
C GLY A 393 13.26 21.19 8.63
N ILE A 394 12.49 20.28 7.98
CA ILE A 394 11.26 20.67 7.27
C ILE A 394 10.16 21.18 8.20
N THR A 395 10.08 20.65 9.43
CA THR A 395 9.08 21.08 10.41
C THR A 395 9.38 22.48 10.91
N ASN A 396 10.65 22.83 11.07
CA ASN A 396 11.07 24.17 11.42
C ASN A 396 10.76 25.16 10.29
N LEU A 397 11.04 24.81 9.04
CA LEU A 397 10.73 25.64 7.88
C LEU A 397 9.22 25.88 7.73
N SER A 398 8.39 24.86 7.96
CA SER A 398 6.93 25.00 7.87
C SER A 398 6.33 25.83 9.02
N LEU A 399 7.02 25.94 10.17
CA LEU A 399 6.56 26.73 11.32
C LEU A 399 6.97 28.22 11.21
N ILE A 400 8.07 28.55 10.55
CA ILE A 400 8.55 29.92 10.35
C ILE A 400 7.55 30.77 9.53
N HIS A 401 6.76 30.15 8.67
CA HIS A 401 5.76 30.83 7.84
C HIS A 401 4.40 31.03 8.52
N ILE A 402 4.27 30.69 9.81
CA ILE A 402 3.02 30.77 10.58
C ILE A 402 3.02 31.95 11.57
N SER A 403 4.16 32.60 11.78
CA SER A 403 4.32 33.74 12.71
C SER A 403 4.02 35.11 12.07
#